data_0741d3e336f5d6febdabe93dc3a7050c
#
_entry.id   0741d3e336f5d6febdabe93dc3a7050c
#
_cell.length_a   1.000
_cell.length_b   1.000
_cell.length_c   1.000
_cell.angle_alpha   90.00
_cell.angle_beta   90.00
_cell.angle_gamma   90.00
#
_symmetry.space_group_name_H-M   'P 1'
#
loop_
_entity.id
_entity.type
_entity.pdbx_description
1 polymer ?
#
loop_
_entity_poly.entity_id
_entity_poly.type
_entity_poly.pdbx_seq_one_letter_code
_entity_poly.pdbx_strand_id
1 'polypeptide(L)'
;MFDEVLNKCAENNNYTIYTSMCKAQRILMQSYDPICSISGGSDSDIVLDLIHKVDEDGRVKYFWIDTGLEYSATKEHLDYLEQKYGITIECVKPDKPIPNCVKQYGIPFLSKYVSEQMMRLQAHGFQWEDEPLEVLLQRYPRCKTALQWWCGERYSDEDGVQKISRFSIYRNRFLKEFIMQNPPDFPISNKCCEYAKKKPAKRIVKEHDADLDITGIRQAEGGIRSVAYKTCFSESKSKGCNTFRPVFWYTDGDKKDYEQLFDVQHSRCYTECGLRRTGCVGCPFSKHINEELAIIEEHEPNLYKAAVNIFGKSYEYTAKYRAFVKEMKVKEKEQKKKDV
;
A
#
# COMPACT_ATOMS: atom_id res chain seq x y z
N MET A 1 24.35 21.63 -13.73
CA MET A 1 23.22 21.42 -12.76
C MET A 1 23.33 20.08 -12.05
N PHE A 2 23.38 18.93 -12.75
CA PHE A 2 23.46 17.61 -12.07
C PHE A 2 24.75 17.39 -11.28
N ASP A 3 25.90 17.85 -11.77
CA ASP A 3 27.19 17.76 -11.04
C ASP A 3 27.17 18.50 -9.71
N GLU A 4 26.46 19.63 -9.60
CA GLU A 4 26.28 20.36 -8.34
C GLU A 4 25.45 19.56 -7.34
N VAL A 5 24.40 18.87 -7.84
CA VAL A 5 23.58 17.97 -7.01
C VAL A 5 24.44 16.82 -6.48
N LEU A 6 25.27 16.21 -7.34
CA LEU A 6 26.17 15.12 -6.93
C LEU A 6 27.22 15.57 -5.93
N ASN A 7 27.82 16.76 -6.10
CA ASN A 7 28.76 17.34 -5.15
C ASN A 7 28.10 17.53 -3.79
N LYS A 8 26.89 18.08 -3.75
CA LYS A 8 26.13 18.26 -2.53
C LYS A 8 25.83 16.91 -1.83
N CYS A 9 25.49 15.85 -2.59
CA CYS A 9 25.33 14.51 -2.06
C CYS A 9 26.64 13.93 -1.51
N ALA A 10 27.76 14.16 -2.19
CA ALA A 10 29.07 13.68 -1.75
C ALA A 10 29.53 14.36 -0.46
N GLU A 11 29.29 15.66 -0.30
CA GLU A 11 29.61 16.43 0.91
C GLU A 11 28.81 15.94 2.12
N ASN A 12 27.56 15.48 1.91
CA ASN A 12 26.72 14.91 2.98
C ASN A 12 27.15 13.50 3.44
N ASN A 13 28.11 12.87 2.75
CA ASN A 13 28.58 11.51 3.03
C ASN A 13 27.50 10.42 3.07
N ASN A 14 26.28 10.66 2.54
CA ASN A 14 25.25 9.64 2.41
C ASN A 14 25.37 8.93 1.07
N TYR A 15 26.07 7.79 1.10
CA TYR A 15 26.32 6.98 -0.09
C TYR A 15 25.04 6.43 -0.74
N THR A 16 23.99 6.18 0.04
CA THR A 16 22.71 5.70 -0.49
C THR A 16 22.05 6.76 -1.37
N ILE A 17 22.04 8.03 -0.94
CA ILE A 17 21.51 9.15 -1.70
C ILE A 17 22.31 9.34 -2.99
N TYR A 18 23.64 9.43 -2.87
CA TYR A 18 24.55 9.61 -4.01
C TYR A 18 24.33 8.51 -5.08
N THR A 19 24.35 7.25 -4.68
CA THR A 19 24.18 6.13 -5.62
C THR A 19 22.78 6.07 -6.24
N SER A 20 21.74 6.49 -5.52
CA SER A 20 20.38 6.56 -6.07
C SER A 20 20.24 7.63 -7.15
N MET A 21 20.91 8.79 -6.97
CA MET A 21 20.96 9.86 -7.97
C MET A 21 21.67 9.41 -9.26
N CYS A 22 22.89 8.85 -9.13
CA CYS A 22 23.65 8.33 -10.28
C CYS A 22 22.86 7.23 -11.03
N LYS A 23 22.19 6.36 -10.28
CA LYS A 23 21.40 5.29 -10.88
C LYS A 23 20.15 5.81 -11.59
N ALA A 24 19.48 6.80 -11.01
CA ALA A 24 18.30 7.42 -11.61
C ALA A 24 18.66 8.10 -12.93
N GLN A 25 19.71 8.89 -12.97
CA GLN A 25 20.20 9.52 -14.20
C GLN A 25 20.47 8.47 -15.29
N ARG A 26 21.25 7.42 -14.95
CA ARG A 26 21.60 6.38 -15.90
C ARG A 26 20.36 5.65 -16.47
N ILE A 27 19.37 5.38 -15.62
CA ILE A 27 18.13 4.70 -16.06
C ILE A 27 17.30 5.63 -16.94
N LEU A 28 17.17 6.91 -16.59
CA LEU A 28 16.45 7.90 -17.40
C LEU A 28 17.10 8.10 -18.77
N MET A 29 18.44 8.12 -18.86
CA MET A 29 19.15 8.21 -20.14
C MET A 29 18.85 7.02 -21.07
N GLN A 30 18.45 5.87 -20.55
CA GLN A 30 18.12 4.66 -21.30
C GLN A 30 16.61 4.53 -21.60
N SER A 31 15.79 5.43 -21.09
CA SER A 31 14.34 5.45 -21.28
C SER A 31 13.94 6.52 -22.30
N TYR A 32 12.91 6.24 -23.09
CA TYR A 32 12.36 7.17 -24.07
C TYR A 32 11.12 7.90 -23.56
N ASP A 33 10.20 7.18 -22.92
CA ASP A 33 8.92 7.66 -22.41
C ASP A 33 8.74 7.33 -20.93
N PRO A 34 9.54 7.93 -20.02
CA PRO A 34 9.41 7.70 -18.58
C PRO A 34 8.16 8.36 -18.02
N ILE A 35 7.46 7.64 -17.12
CA ILE A 35 6.32 8.15 -16.38
C ILE A 35 6.53 7.95 -14.88
N CYS A 36 6.09 8.91 -14.07
CA CYS A 36 6.27 8.87 -12.61
C CYS A 36 4.94 9.06 -11.89
N SER A 37 4.60 8.10 -11.01
CA SER A 37 3.40 8.19 -10.18
C SER A 37 3.64 9.00 -8.91
N ILE A 38 2.86 10.06 -8.73
CA ILE A 38 2.90 10.94 -7.56
C ILE A 38 1.66 10.67 -6.70
N SER A 39 1.83 10.48 -5.40
CA SER A 39 0.72 10.19 -4.47
C SER A 39 0.46 11.32 -3.46
N GLY A 40 1.26 12.39 -3.47
CA GLY A 40 1.27 13.41 -2.43
C GLY A 40 1.71 12.86 -1.06
N GLY A 41 2.35 11.70 -1.05
CA GLY A 41 2.95 11.10 0.14
C GLY A 41 4.44 11.39 0.23
N SER A 42 4.98 11.46 1.44
CA SER A 42 6.35 11.91 1.68
C SER A 42 7.44 11.15 0.90
N ASP A 43 7.25 9.85 0.65
CA ASP A 43 8.20 9.10 -0.19
C ASP A 43 8.07 9.48 -1.68
N SER A 44 6.86 9.82 -2.15
CA SER A 44 6.67 10.26 -3.53
C SER A 44 7.17 11.69 -3.77
N ASP A 45 7.16 12.54 -2.74
CA ASP A 45 7.73 13.89 -2.81
C ASP A 45 9.24 13.83 -3.04
N ILE A 46 9.93 12.93 -2.31
CA ILE A 46 11.36 12.67 -2.51
C ILE A 46 11.63 12.12 -3.91
N VAL A 47 10.80 11.19 -4.39
CA VAL A 47 10.95 10.65 -5.75
C VAL A 47 10.76 11.73 -6.80
N LEU A 48 9.75 12.59 -6.66
CA LEU A 48 9.55 13.70 -7.57
C LEU A 48 10.76 14.64 -7.59
N ASP A 49 11.23 15.07 -6.42
CA ASP A 49 12.40 15.97 -6.29
C ASP A 49 13.66 15.33 -6.90
N LEU A 50 13.91 14.04 -6.60
CA LEU A 50 15.06 13.31 -7.13
C LEU A 50 15.00 13.19 -8.66
N ILE A 51 13.85 12.78 -9.19
CA ILE A 51 13.66 12.59 -10.63
C ILE A 51 13.75 13.92 -11.36
N HIS A 52 13.13 14.98 -10.82
CA HIS A 52 13.22 16.33 -11.41
C HIS A 52 14.67 16.83 -11.48
N LYS A 53 15.52 16.55 -10.48
CA LYS A 53 16.94 16.93 -10.47
C LYS A 53 17.80 16.18 -11.49
N VAL A 54 17.41 14.98 -11.90
CA VAL A 54 18.18 14.15 -12.84
C VAL A 54 17.58 14.12 -14.25
N ASP A 55 16.38 14.61 -14.42
CA ASP A 55 15.69 14.73 -15.71
C ASP A 55 15.97 16.10 -16.34
N GLU A 56 17.20 16.33 -16.79
CA GLU A 56 17.63 17.62 -17.35
C GLU A 56 16.84 18.02 -18.61
N ASP A 57 16.30 17.05 -19.35
CA ASP A 57 15.52 17.28 -20.57
C ASP A 57 14.02 17.48 -20.33
N GLY A 58 13.53 17.26 -19.09
CA GLY A 58 12.12 17.40 -18.72
C GLY A 58 11.20 16.39 -19.42
N ARG A 59 11.68 15.16 -19.66
CA ARG A 59 10.96 14.12 -20.39
C ARG A 59 9.98 13.33 -19.55
N VAL A 60 10.16 13.31 -18.22
CA VAL A 60 9.32 12.53 -17.30
C VAL A 60 7.92 13.12 -17.21
N LYS A 61 6.92 12.31 -17.52
CA LYS A 61 5.51 12.65 -17.34
C LYS A 61 5.06 12.28 -15.95
N TYR A 62 4.40 13.18 -15.24
CA TYR A 62 3.93 12.94 -13.88
C TYR A 62 2.42 12.72 -13.87
N PHE A 63 1.95 11.79 -13.04
CA PHE A 63 0.52 11.56 -12.88
C PHE A 63 0.14 11.26 -11.43
N TRP A 64 -1.09 11.59 -11.09
CA TRP A 64 -1.72 11.33 -9.82
C TRP A 64 -3.09 10.70 -10.01
N ILE A 65 -3.45 9.73 -9.17
CA ILE A 65 -4.76 9.07 -9.25
C ILE A 65 -5.68 9.64 -8.18
N ASP A 66 -6.66 10.45 -8.58
CA ASP A 66 -7.71 10.96 -7.71
C ASP A 66 -8.79 9.90 -7.49
N THR A 67 -8.74 9.21 -6.36
CA THR A 67 -9.74 8.18 -6.03
C THR A 67 -11.10 8.73 -5.61
N GLY A 68 -11.22 10.04 -5.46
CA GLY A 68 -12.40 10.73 -4.93
C GLY A 68 -12.47 10.76 -3.39
N LEU A 69 -11.50 10.13 -2.71
CA LEU A 69 -11.36 10.13 -1.25
C LEU A 69 -9.94 10.55 -0.86
N GLU A 70 -9.48 11.67 -1.37
CA GLU A 70 -8.17 12.24 -1.06
C GLU A 70 -8.35 13.46 -0.13
N TYR A 71 -7.38 13.67 0.77
CA TYR A 71 -7.37 14.85 1.66
C TYR A 71 -7.25 16.14 0.85
N SER A 72 -7.91 17.21 1.32
CA SER A 72 -7.78 18.55 0.72
C SER A 72 -6.32 19.00 0.73
N ALA A 73 -5.63 18.78 1.85
CA ALA A 73 -4.20 19.08 1.98
C ALA A 73 -3.31 18.29 1.00
N THR A 74 -3.72 17.10 0.54
CA THR A 74 -3.00 16.37 -0.52
C THR A 74 -3.16 17.07 -1.87
N LYS A 75 -4.35 17.57 -2.21
CA LYS A 75 -4.60 18.29 -3.47
C LYS A 75 -3.84 19.60 -3.52
N GLU A 76 -3.93 20.39 -2.43
CA GLU A 76 -3.16 21.64 -2.28
C GLU A 76 -1.65 21.40 -2.41
N HIS A 77 -1.17 20.28 -1.88
CA HIS A 77 0.24 19.91 -1.98
C HIS A 77 0.64 19.55 -3.41
N LEU A 78 -0.22 18.89 -4.19
CA LEU A 78 0.06 18.61 -5.60
C LEU A 78 0.15 19.92 -6.41
N ASP A 79 -0.76 20.86 -6.18
CA ASP A 79 -0.71 22.19 -6.80
C ASP A 79 0.60 22.95 -6.44
N TYR A 80 1.04 22.84 -5.18
CA TYR A 80 2.35 23.36 -4.74
C TYR A 80 3.52 22.69 -5.48
N LEU A 81 3.50 21.36 -5.63
CA LEU A 81 4.56 20.64 -6.35
C LEU A 81 4.62 21.05 -7.84
N GLU A 82 3.48 21.22 -8.50
CA GLU A 82 3.44 21.72 -9.88
C GLU A 82 4.09 23.09 -10.00
N GLN A 83 3.76 24.00 -9.09
CA GLN A 83 4.33 25.36 -9.08
C GLN A 83 5.83 25.36 -8.75
N LYS A 84 6.24 24.60 -7.72
CA LYS A 84 7.63 24.52 -7.27
C LYS A 84 8.58 23.99 -8.34
N TYR A 85 8.16 22.95 -9.06
CA TYR A 85 9.00 22.28 -10.04
C TYR A 85 8.73 22.68 -11.49
N GLY A 86 7.72 23.53 -11.75
CA GLY A 86 7.33 23.92 -13.10
C GLY A 86 6.87 22.76 -13.97
N ILE A 87 6.20 21.78 -13.38
CA ILE A 87 5.72 20.57 -14.03
C ILE A 87 4.18 20.53 -14.08
N THR A 88 3.63 19.59 -14.85
CA THR A 88 2.21 19.26 -14.82
C THR A 88 2.03 17.84 -14.29
N ILE A 89 1.11 17.66 -13.34
CA ILE A 89 0.74 16.36 -12.78
C ILE A 89 -0.63 15.95 -13.32
N GLU A 90 -0.66 15.02 -14.26
CA GLU A 90 -1.92 14.56 -14.87
C GLU A 90 -2.84 13.90 -13.84
N CYS A 91 -4.06 14.43 -13.68
CA CYS A 91 -5.07 13.87 -12.78
C CYS A 91 -5.83 12.73 -13.44
N VAL A 92 -5.52 11.50 -13.04
CA VAL A 92 -6.13 10.27 -13.55
C VAL A 92 -7.33 9.87 -12.70
N LYS A 93 -8.50 9.72 -13.32
CA LYS A 93 -9.71 9.26 -12.62
C LYS A 93 -9.76 7.73 -12.51
N PRO A 94 -10.40 7.19 -11.46
CA PRO A 94 -10.53 5.75 -11.25
C PRO A 94 -11.42 5.11 -12.31
N ASP A 95 -11.14 3.87 -12.69
CA ASP A 95 -12.02 3.10 -13.59
C ASP A 95 -13.41 2.90 -12.96
N LYS A 96 -13.45 2.81 -11.63
CA LYS A 96 -14.69 2.78 -10.86
C LYS A 96 -14.49 3.48 -9.51
N PRO A 97 -15.34 4.45 -9.15
CA PRO A 97 -15.30 5.13 -7.86
C PRO A 97 -15.38 4.17 -6.67
N ILE A 98 -14.69 4.49 -5.58
CA ILE A 98 -14.63 3.64 -4.38
C ILE A 98 -16.01 3.26 -3.83
N PRO A 99 -16.99 4.17 -3.69
CA PRO A 99 -18.31 3.80 -3.20
C PRO A 99 -19.00 2.74 -4.07
N ASN A 100 -18.87 2.85 -5.39
CA ASN A 100 -19.41 1.88 -6.33
C ASN A 100 -18.71 0.52 -6.24
N CYS A 101 -17.40 0.52 -6.01
CA CYS A 101 -16.65 -0.71 -5.79
C CYS A 101 -17.10 -1.42 -4.52
N VAL A 102 -17.24 -0.68 -3.42
CA VAL A 102 -17.66 -1.22 -2.13
C VAL A 102 -19.09 -1.78 -2.22
N LYS A 103 -19.99 -1.05 -2.84
CA LYS A 103 -21.38 -1.49 -3.06
C LYS A 103 -21.46 -2.75 -3.92
N GLN A 104 -20.64 -2.85 -4.96
CA GLN A 104 -20.71 -3.96 -5.93
C GLN A 104 -19.95 -5.21 -5.49
N TYR A 105 -18.76 -5.04 -4.88
CA TYR A 105 -17.84 -6.14 -4.63
C TYR A 105 -17.65 -6.47 -3.15
N GLY A 106 -18.09 -5.60 -2.26
CA GLY A 106 -17.92 -5.76 -0.82
C GLY A 106 -16.89 -4.83 -0.19
N ILE A 107 -16.85 -4.86 1.13
CA ILE A 107 -16.06 -3.96 1.97
C ILE A 107 -14.66 -4.51 2.26
N PRO A 108 -13.66 -3.63 2.49
CA PRO A 108 -12.34 -4.05 2.96
C PRO A 108 -12.36 -4.55 4.40
N PHE A 109 -11.49 -5.54 4.74
CA PHE A 109 -11.31 -6.01 6.10
C PHE A 109 -9.84 -6.33 6.41
N LEU A 110 -9.31 -5.82 7.49
CA LEU A 110 -7.96 -5.97 8.04
C LEU A 110 -6.81 -5.62 7.09
N SER A 111 -6.71 -6.32 5.97
CA SER A 111 -5.65 -6.12 4.98
C SER A 111 -6.12 -6.50 3.58
N LYS A 112 -5.40 -6.00 2.56
CA LYS A 112 -5.67 -6.37 1.16
C LYS A 112 -5.61 -7.88 0.96
N TYR A 113 -4.64 -8.55 1.59
CA TYR A 113 -4.46 -10.00 1.46
C TYR A 113 -5.60 -10.77 2.14
N VAL A 114 -5.93 -10.44 3.39
CA VAL A 114 -7.06 -11.09 4.11
C VAL A 114 -8.37 -10.90 3.34
N SER A 115 -8.66 -9.67 2.89
CA SER A 115 -9.86 -9.39 2.11
C SER A 115 -9.92 -10.16 0.79
N GLU A 116 -8.77 -10.35 0.14
CA GLU A 116 -8.69 -11.14 -1.09
C GLU A 116 -8.99 -12.62 -0.85
N GLN A 117 -8.41 -13.21 0.21
CA GLN A 117 -8.66 -14.62 0.52
C GLN A 117 -10.13 -14.84 0.93
N MET A 118 -10.66 -13.98 1.78
CA MET A 118 -12.08 -14.05 2.18
C MET A 118 -13.03 -13.87 0.99
N MET A 119 -12.75 -12.91 0.10
CA MET A 119 -13.50 -12.72 -1.14
C MET A 119 -13.53 -13.99 -2.00
N ARG A 120 -12.37 -14.65 -2.16
CA ARG A 120 -12.28 -15.90 -2.94
C ARG A 120 -13.09 -17.02 -2.31
N LEU A 121 -13.03 -17.18 -0.99
CA LEU A 121 -13.83 -18.17 -0.25
C LEU A 121 -15.32 -17.89 -0.37
N GLN A 122 -15.76 -16.65 -0.13
CA GLN A 122 -17.17 -16.25 -0.27
C GLN A 122 -17.70 -16.45 -1.69
N ALA A 123 -16.91 -16.16 -2.72
CA ALA A 123 -17.29 -16.34 -4.13
C ALA A 123 -17.60 -17.80 -4.50
N HIS A 124 -17.13 -18.75 -3.71
CA HIS A 124 -17.36 -20.19 -3.89
C HIS A 124 -18.27 -20.80 -2.80
N GLY A 125 -18.95 -19.96 -2.01
CA GLY A 125 -19.92 -20.41 -1.03
C GLY A 125 -19.33 -21.14 0.18
N PHE A 126 -18.06 -20.84 0.52
CA PHE A 126 -17.40 -21.46 1.67
C PHE A 126 -18.12 -21.13 2.99
N GLN A 127 -18.36 -22.14 3.80
CA GLN A 127 -19.19 -22.05 5.02
C GLN A 127 -18.37 -21.81 6.30
N TRP A 128 -17.11 -21.41 6.17
CA TRP A 128 -16.17 -21.13 7.29
C TRP A 128 -15.91 -22.35 8.18
N GLU A 129 -15.85 -23.52 7.54
CA GLU A 129 -15.69 -24.83 8.18
C GLU A 129 -14.26 -25.06 8.67
N ASP A 130 -14.09 -25.78 9.79
CA ASP A 130 -12.79 -26.21 10.30
C ASP A 130 -12.51 -27.68 9.97
N GLU A 131 -12.26 -27.95 8.71
CA GLU A 131 -11.97 -29.27 8.18
C GLU A 131 -10.52 -29.32 7.62
N PRO A 132 -9.94 -30.51 7.49
CA PRO A 132 -8.65 -30.69 6.82
C PRO A 132 -8.64 -30.16 5.38
N LEU A 133 -7.49 -29.67 4.92
CA LEU A 133 -7.34 -29.06 3.60
C LEU A 133 -7.78 -29.99 2.48
N GLU A 134 -7.47 -31.28 2.59
CA GLU A 134 -7.80 -32.31 1.59
C GLU A 134 -9.31 -32.47 1.42
N VAL A 135 -10.06 -32.40 2.53
CA VAL A 135 -11.53 -32.48 2.54
C VAL A 135 -12.12 -31.23 1.91
N LEU A 136 -11.62 -30.06 2.30
CA LEU A 136 -12.08 -28.78 1.76
C LEU A 136 -11.77 -28.64 0.26
N LEU A 137 -10.64 -29.15 -0.22
CA LEU A 137 -10.28 -29.12 -1.63
C LEU A 137 -11.24 -29.97 -2.50
N GLN A 138 -11.79 -31.06 -1.96
CA GLN A 138 -12.81 -31.86 -2.66
C GLN A 138 -14.12 -31.07 -2.82
N ARG A 139 -14.52 -30.31 -1.79
CA ARG A 139 -15.75 -29.49 -1.82
C ARG A 139 -15.58 -28.19 -2.63
N TYR A 140 -14.40 -27.57 -2.55
CA TYR A 140 -14.09 -26.25 -3.12
C TYR A 140 -12.82 -26.28 -3.99
N PRO A 141 -12.77 -27.04 -5.09
CA PRO A 141 -11.53 -27.28 -5.86
C PRO A 141 -10.93 -26.03 -6.50
N ARG A 142 -11.75 -24.98 -6.71
CA ARG A 142 -11.31 -23.71 -7.32
C ARG A 142 -10.72 -22.71 -6.33
N CYS A 143 -10.67 -23.05 -5.05
CA CYS A 143 -10.24 -22.15 -3.97
C CYS A 143 -8.89 -22.51 -3.34
N LYS A 144 -8.08 -23.37 -3.97
CA LYS A 144 -6.87 -23.96 -3.38
C LYS A 144 -6.04 -22.97 -2.57
N THR A 145 -5.62 -21.84 -3.13
CA THR A 145 -4.78 -20.85 -2.44
C THR A 145 -5.49 -20.23 -1.22
N ALA A 146 -6.79 -19.96 -1.33
CA ALA A 146 -7.54 -19.39 -0.23
C ALA A 146 -7.81 -20.42 0.88
N LEU A 147 -7.98 -21.69 0.54
CA LEU A 147 -8.09 -22.80 1.51
C LEU A 147 -6.74 -23.08 2.20
N GLN A 148 -5.61 -23.02 1.48
CA GLN A 148 -4.28 -23.10 2.09
C GLN A 148 -4.07 -22.00 3.14
N TRP A 149 -4.49 -20.75 2.83
CA TRP A 149 -4.50 -19.67 3.80
C TRP A 149 -5.39 -19.99 5.00
N TRP A 150 -6.61 -20.45 4.77
CA TRP A 150 -7.60 -20.77 5.82
C TRP A 150 -7.17 -21.91 6.73
N CYS A 151 -6.60 -22.98 6.17
CA CYS A 151 -6.07 -24.12 6.91
C CYS A 151 -4.72 -23.84 7.58
N GLY A 152 -4.13 -22.69 7.33
CA GLY A 152 -2.89 -22.29 7.98
C GLY A 152 -1.68 -23.05 7.46
N GLU A 153 -1.45 -23.04 6.15
CA GLU A 153 -0.32 -23.72 5.50
C GLU A 153 0.99 -23.54 6.26
N ARG A 154 1.65 -24.65 6.51
CA ARG A 154 2.98 -24.73 7.10
C ARG A 154 3.97 -25.20 6.06
N TYR A 155 5.23 -24.90 6.25
CA TYR A 155 6.33 -25.40 5.44
C TYR A 155 7.51 -25.82 6.33
N SER A 156 8.29 -26.80 5.88
CA SER A 156 9.56 -27.14 6.53
C SER A 156 10.65 -26.23 5.99
N ASP A 157 11.49 -25.69 6.86
CA ASP A 157 12.72 -25.03 6.44
C ASP A 157 13.81 -26.04 6.07
N GLU A 158 15.01 -25.55 5.77
CA GLU A 158 16.18 -26.38 5.39
C GLU A 158 16.60 -27.35 6.50
N ASP A 159 16.31 -27.00 7.76
CA ASP A 159 16.58 -27.81 8.95
C ASP A 159 15.42 -28.76 9.32
N GLY A 160 14.37 -28.85 8.51
CA GLY A 160 13.18 -29.65 8.75
C GLY A 160 12.21 -29.08 9.79
N VAL A 161 12.45 -27.87 10.29
CA VAL A 161 11.58 -27.22 11.30
C VAL A 161 10.30 -26.71 10.66
N GLN A 162 9.16 -27.09 11.22
CA GLN A 162 7.85 -26.63 10.75
C GLN A 162 7.61 -25.16 11.07
N LYS A 163 7.50 -24.33 10.04
CA LYS A 163 7.23 -22.88 10.14
C LYS A 163 5.86 -22.52 9.55
N ILE A 164 5.24 -21.52 10.16
CA ILE A 164 3.97 -20.97 9.65
C ILE A 164 4.28 -20.07 8.44
N SER A 165 3.63 -20.36 7.30
CA SER A 165 3.72 -19.53 6.11
C SER A 165 3.38 -18.06 6.41
N ARG A 166 4.06 -17.12 5.72
CA ARG A 166 3.71 -15.70 5.76
C ARG A 166 2.29 -15.44 5.27
N PHE A 167 1.76 -16.35 4.51
CA PHE A 167 0.42 -16.30 3.91
C PHE A 167 -0.63 -17.10 4.70
N SER A 168 -0.32 -17.54 5.92
CA SER A 168 -1.25 -18.25 6.79
C SER A 168 -2.20 -17.30 7.52
N ILE A 169 -3.45 -17.74 7.77
CA ILE A 169 -4.44 -17.02 8.59
C ILE A 169 -3.93 -16.78 10.01
N TYR A 170 -3.13 -17.69 10.55
CA TYR A 170 -2.56 -17.61 11.92
C TYR A 170 -1.55 -16.48 12.11
N ARG A 171 -1.18 -15.74 11.05
CA ARG A 171 -0.46 -14.46 11.20
C ARG A 171 -1.34 -13.36 11.81
N ASN A 172 -2.65 -13.55 11.75
CA ASN A 172 -3.63 -12.70 12.44
C ASN A 172 -4.21 -13.53 13.60
N ARG A 173 -3.74 -13.23 14.81
CA ARG A 173 -4.05 -13.99 16.02
C ARG A 173 -5.57 -14.12 16.21
N PHE A 174 -6.07 -15.35 16.43
CA PHE A 174 -7.49 -15.69 16.59
C PHE A 174 -8.41 -15.30 15.42
N LEU A 175 -7.87 -15.03 14.23
CA LEU A 175 -8.71 -14.60 13.12
C LEU A 175 -9.63 -15.73 12.62
N LYS A 176 -9.13 -16.96 12.57
CA LYS A 176 -9.91 -18.13 12.16
C LYS A 176 -11.08 -18.35 13.12
N GLU A 177 -10.80 -18.40 14.42
CA GLU A 177 -11.78 -18.58 15.49
C GLU A 177 -12.81 -17.45 15.49
N PHE A 178 -12.36 -16.21 15.25
CA PHE A 178 -13.28 -15.08 15.14
C PHE A 178 -14.23 -15.23 13.97
N ILE A 179 -13.75 -15.58 12.78
CA ILE A 179 -14.59 -15.72 11.58
C ILE A 179 -15.57 -16.87 11.73
N MET A 180 -15.16 -17.99 12.33
CA MET A 180 -16.03 -19.13 12.59
C MET A 180 -17.18 -18.80 13.55
N GLN A 181 -16.90 -17.99 14.59
CA GLN A 181 -17.93 -17.56 15.57
C GLN A 181 -18.75 -16.37 15.08
N ASN A 182 -18.21 -15.57 14.18
CA ASN A 182 -18.81 -14.34 13.65
C ASN A 182 -18.64 -14.29 12.14
N PRO A 183 -19.23 -15.22 11.39
CA PRO A 183 -19.13 -15.21 9.92
C PRO A 183 -19.69 -13.88 9.38
N PRO A 184 -19.01 -13.24 8.39
CA PRO A 184 -19.52 -12.03 7.81
C PRO A 184 -20.79 -12.32 6.97
N ASP A 185 -21.87 -11.58 7.25
CA ASP A 185 -23.13 -11.60 6.50
C ASP A 185 -23.14 -10.65 5.29
N PHE A 186 -21.98 -10.10 4.96
CA PHE A 186 -21.74 -9.17 3.86
C PHE A 186 -20.49 -9.59 3.06
N PRO A 187 -20.40 -9.20 1.77
CA PRO A 187 -19.25 -9.50 0.95
C PRO A 187 -18.02 -8.70 1.42
N ILE A 188 -16.89 -9.39 1.53
CA ILE A 188 -15.58 -8.79 1.82
C ILE A 188 -14.76 -8.75 0.54
N SER A 189 -14.04 -7.62 0.30
CA SER A 189 -13.28 -7.45 -0.93
C SER A 189 -12.17 -6.40 -0.81
N ASN A 190 -11.11 -6.55 -1.62
CA ASN A 190 -10.07 -5.54 -1.85
C ASN A 190 -10.21 -4.85 -3.22
N LYS A 191 -11.32 -5.04 -3.92
CA LYS A 191 -11.55 -4.55 -5.29
C LYS A 191 -11.52 -3.03 -5.42
N CYS A 192 -11.83 -2.28 -4.35
CA CYS A 192 -11.68 -0.82 -4.35
C CYS A 192 -10.24 -0.41 -4.74
N CYS A 193 -9.20 -1.06 -4.20
CA CYS A 193 -7.81 -0.76 -4.56
C CYS A 193 -7.48 -1.14 -6.01
N GLU A 194 -8.11 -2.19 -6.54
CA GLU A 194 -7.89 -2.61 -7.93
C GLU A 194 -8.44 -1.59 -8.91
N TYR A 195 -9.70 -1.19 -8.74
CA TYR A 195 -10.37 -0.29 -9.67
C TYR A 195 -10.03 1.18 -9.48
N ALA A 196 -9.77 1.61 -8.24
CA ALA A 196 -9.47 3.00 -7.96
C ALA A 196 -7.98 3.36 -8.12
N LYS A 197 -7.07 2.38 -8.06
CA LYS A 197 -5.62 2.67 -8.14
C LYS A 197 -4.88 1.80 -9.17
N LYS A 198 -4.94 0.46 -9.07
CA LYS A 198 -4.08 -0.39 -9.89
C LYS A 198 -4.44 -0.39 -11.38
N LYS A 199 -5.73 -0.43 -11.72
CA LYS A 199 -6.17 -0.40 -13.12
C LYS A 199 -5.91 0.96 -13.77
N PRO A 200 -6.27 2.10 -13.15
CA PRO A 200 -5.93 3.42 -13.69
C PRO A 200 -4.43 3.60 -13.89
N ALA A 201 -3.57 3.17 -12.94
CA ALA A 201 -2.12 3.23 -13.11
C ALA A 201 -1.63 2.44 -14.32
N LYS A 202 -2.16 1.23 -14.54
CA LYS A 202 -1.81 0.42 -15.73
C LYS A 202 -2.34 1.04 -17.02
N ARG A 203 -3.51 1.68 -16.97
CA ARG A 203 -4.13 2.33 -18.11
C ARG A 203 -3.30 3.51 -18.57
N ILE A 204 -2.92 4.41 -17.66
CA ILE A 204 -2.13 5.61 -17.99
C ILE A 204 -0.74 5.25 -18.54
N VAL A 205 -0.06 4.25 -17.95
CA VAL A 205 1.21 3.73 -18.46
C VAL A 205 1.07 3.26 -19.91
N LYS A 206 -0.04 2.60 -20.24
CA LYS A 206 -0.31 2.14 -21.61
C LYS A 206 -0.70 3.28 -22.55
N GLU A 207 -1.51 4.24 -22.11
CA GLU A 207 -1.96 5.40 -22.89
C GLU A 207 -0.77 6.29 -23.31
N HIS A 208 0.26 6.36 -22.47
CA HIS A 208 1.49 7.08 -22.75
C HIS A 208 2.57 6.25 -23.45
N ASP A 209 2.29 4.98 -23.80
CA ASP A 209 3.28 4.02 -24.32
C ASP A 209 4.59 4.00 -23.52
N ALA A 210 4.47 4.21 -22.19
CA ALA A 210 5.61 4.36 -21.30
C ALA A 210 6.49 3.11 -21.28
N ASP A 211 7.80 3.31 -21.39
CA ASP A 211 8.82 2.26 -21.30
C ASP A 211 9.40 2.13 -19.86
N LEU A 212 9.18 3.14 -19.01
CA LEU A 212 9.64 3.18 -17.63
C LEU A 212 8.56 3.76 -16.69
N ASP A 213 8.11 2.96 -15.71
CA ASP A 213 7.20 3.36 -14.62
C ASP A 213 7.99 3.60 -13.33
N ILE A 214 8.01 4.84 -12.85
CA ILE A 214 8.74 5.28 -11.66
C ILE A 214 7.79 5.40 -10.48
N THR A 215 8.15 4.75 -9.35
CA THR A 215 7.28 4.69 -8.16
C THR A 215 8.04 4.90 -6.86
N GLY A 216 7.41 5.59 -5.90
CA GLY A 216 7.94 5.85 -4.57
C GLY A 216 7.74 4.68 -3.61
N ILE A 217 8.45 3.56 -3.81
CA ILE A 217 8.39 2.39 -2.94
C ILE A 217 9.72 2.20 -2.24
N ARG A 218 9.69 2.13 -0.89
CA ARG A 218 10.85 1.79 -0.05
C ARG A 218 10.73 0.39 0.55
N GLN A 219 11.86 -0.33 0.64
CA GLN A 219 11.91 -1.63 1.33
C GLN A 219 11.64 -1.48 2.82
N ALA A 220 12.09 -0.39 3.44
CA ALA A 220 11.91 -0.05 4.85
C ALA A 220 10.44 0.09 5.27
N GLU A 221 9.49 0.35 4.36
CA GLU A 221 8.06 0.34 4.67
C GLU A 221 7.57 -1.05 5.16
N GLY A 222 8.31 -2.10 4.88
CA GLY A 222 8.01 -3.47 5.32
C GLY A 222 6.78 -4.09 4.64
N GLY A 223 6.20 -5.08 5.30
CA GLY A 223 4.98 -5.75 4.85
C GLY A 223 5.17 -6.50 3.52
N ILE A 224 4.13 -6.49 2.69
CA ILE A 224 4.14 -7.17 1.37
C ILE A 224 5.16 -6.54 0.43
N ARG A 225 5.43 -5.24 0.53
CA ARG A 225 6.36 -4.52 -0.35
C ARG A 225 7.80 -5.00 -0.21
N SER A 226 8.28 -5.25 1.01
CA SER A 226 9.63 -5.78 1.26
C SER A 226 9.84 -7.20 0.75
N VAL A 227 8.76 -7.94 0.50
CA VAL A 227 8.79 -9.32 -0.01
C VAL A 227 8.57 -9.38 -1.52
N ALA A 228 7.66 -8.53 -2.03
CA ALA A 228 7.27 -8.52 -3.44
C ALA A 228 8.38 -7.96 -4.34
N TYR A 229 9.17 -7.02 -3.82
CA TYR A 229 10.25 -6.37 -4.57
C TYR A 229 11.60 -6.71 -3.93
N LYS A 230 12.56 -7.14 -4.74
CA LYS A 230 13.92 -7.49 -4.30
C LYS A 230 14.98 -6.48 -4.74
N THR A 231 14.63 -5.63 -5.72
CA THR A 231 15.54 -4.66 -6.34
C THR A 231 14.84 -3.35 -6.61
N CYS A 232 15.63 -2.29 -6.76
CA CYS A 232 15.12 -0.98 -7.13
C CYS A 232 14.69 -0.91 -8.61
N PHE A 233 15.18 -1.79 -9.47
CA PHE A 233 14.82 -1.86 -10.89
C PHE A 233 14.30 -3.25 -11.23
N SER A 234 13.25 -3.32 -12.04
CA SER A 234 12.68 -4.57 -12.53
C SER A 234 12.40 -4.45 -14.00
N GLU A 235 13.05 -5.30 -14.79
CA GLU A 235 12.77 -5.41 -16.20
C GLU A 235 11.43 -6.10 -16.46
N SER A 236 10.72 -5.66 -17.47
CA SER A 236 9.52 -6.32 -17.96
C SER A 236 9.90 -7.63 -18.66
N LYS A 237 9.23 -8.73 -18.31
CA LYS A 237 9.44 -10.04 -18.92
C LYS A 237 8.96 -10.15 -20.38
N SER A 238 8.14 -9.21 -20.82
CA SER A 238 7.68 -9.05 -22.20
C SER A 238 8.05 -7.65 -22.66
N LYS A 239 8.02 -7.35 -23.95
CA LYS A 239 8.18 -5.97 -24.44
C LYS A 239 7.12 -5.08 -23.80
N GLY A 240 7.42 -4.52 -22.63
CA GLY A 240 6.54 -3.74 -21.80
C GLY A 240 7.31 -2.76 -20.93
N CYS A 241 6.60 -2.05 -20.07
CA CYS A 241 7.16 -1.01 -19.24
C CYS A 241 8.03 -1.59 -18.10
N ASN A 242 9.26 -1.12 -17.99
CA ASN A 242 10.15 -1.41 -16.88
C ASN A 242 9.66 -0.67 -15.63
N THR A 243 10.06 -1.12 -14.44
CA THR A 243 9.71 -0.42 -13.19
C THR A 243 10.96 0.01 -12.45
N PHE A 244 11.03 1.27 -12.05
CA PHE A 244 12.10 1.84 -11.26
C PHE A 244 11.57 2.41 -9.93
N ARG A 245 12.33 2.19 -8.86
CA ARG A 245 12.05 2.63 -7.49
C ARG A 245 13.27 3.34 -6.95
N PRO A 246 13.43 4.65 -7.21
CA PRO A 246 14.65 5.40 -6.87
C PRO A 246 15.04 5.28 -5.40
N VAL A 247 14.06 5.36 -4.51
CA VAL A 247 14.24 5.35 -3.04
C VAL A 247 14.12 3.97 -2.41
N PHE A 248 14.21 2.88 -3.19
CA PHE A 248 13.95 1.52 -2.70
C PHE A 248 14.81 1.13 -1.49
N TRP A 249 16.06 1.52 -1.48
CA TRP A 249 17.01 1.20 -0.42
C TRP A 249 17.07 2.23 0.73
N TYR A 250 16.30 3.33 0.62
CA TYR A 250 16.31 4.35 1.67
C TYR A 250 15.74 3.79 2.98
N THR A 251 16.52 3.93 4.04
CA THR A 251 16.06 3.83 5.42
C THR A 251 15.28 5.09 5.82
N ASP A 252 14.74 5.13 7.03
CA ASP A 252 14.12 6.36 7.56
C ASP A 252 15.18 7.46 7.82
N GLY A 253 16.45 7.06 8.10
CA GLY A 253 17.59 7.97 8.20
C GLY A 253 17.91 8.61 6.85
N ASP A 254 18.12 7.80 5.80
CA ASP A 254 18.41 8.30 4.45
C ASP A 254 17.31 9.23 3.93
N LYS A 255 16.06 8.91 4.25
CA LYS A 255 14.92 9.75 3.91
C LYS A 255 15.04 11.13 4.57
N LYS A 256 15.30 11.17 5.87
CA LYS A 256 15.46 12.41 6.63
C LYS A 256 16.67 13.22 6.14
N ASP A 257 17.78 12.54 5.86
CA ASP A 257 18.98 13.20 5.30
C ASP A 257 18.66 13.85 3.95
N TYR A 258 17.91 13.15 3.09
CA TYR A 258 17.49 13.67 1.80
C TYR A 258 16.59 14.91 1.95
N GLU A 259 15.59 14.83 2.84
CA GLU A 259 14.65 15.92 3.13
C GLU A 259 15.40 17.18 3.59
N GLN A 260 16.38 17.03 4.48
CA GLN A 260 17.20 18.12 4.97
C GLN A 260 18.15 18.67 3.90
N LEU A 261 18.79 17.78 3.12
CA LEU A 261 19.76 18.15 2.10
C LEU A 261 19.16 19.01 0.99
N PHE A 262 17.91 18.68 0.59
CA PHE A 262 17.24 19.31 -0.55
C PHE A 262 16.02 20.15 -0.19
N ASP A 263 15.77 20.38 1.10
CA ASP A 263 14.62 21.15 1.60
C ASP A 263 13.29 20.69 0.99
N VAL A 264 13.05 19.37 1.08
CA VAL A 264 11.83 18.78 0.56
C VAL A 264 10.67 19.07 1.52
N GLN A 265 9.67 19.78 1.03
CA GLN A 265 8.46 20.09 1.78
C GLN A 265 7.42 18.98 1.59
N HIS A 266 6.68 18.67 2.65
CA HIS A 266 5.60 17.68 2.64
C HIS A 266 4.23 18.31 2.87
N SER A 267 3.19 17.58 2.46
CA SER A 267 1.80 17.97 2.68
C SER A 267 1.50 18.27 4.16
N ARG A 268 0.62 19.25 4.39
CA ARG A 268 0.07 19.57 5.72
C ARG A 268 -0.57 18.36 6.43
N CYS A 269 -0.92 17.31 5.69
CA CYS A 269 -1.32 16.03 6.27
C CYS A 269 -0.30 15.52 7.30
N TYR A 270 1.00 15.69 7.04
CA TYR A 270 2.08 15.25 7.93
C TYR A 270 2.46 16.31 8.95
N THR A 271 2.59 17.57 8.53
CA THR A 271 3.17 18.64 9.34
C THR A 271 2.20 19.26 10.34
N GLU A 272 0.92 19.36 9.98
CA GLU A 272 -0.13 20.00 10.78
C GLU A 272 -1.15 19.00 11.34
N CYS A 273 -1.65 18.08 10.49
CA CYS A 273 -2.67 17.14 10.93
C CYS A 273 -2.11 15.93 11.69
N GLY A 274 -0.80 15.68 11.64
CA GLY A 274 -0.17 14.55 12.34
C GLY A 274 -0.49 13.18 11.75
N LEU A 275 -0.94 13.12 10.49
CA LEU A 275 -1.16 11.86 9.78
C LEU A 275 0.18 11.19 9.47
N ARG A 276 0.24 9.88 9.62
CA ARG A 276 1.46 9.10 9.34
C ARG A 276 1.62 8.75 7.85
N ARG A 277 0.55 8.90 7.08
CA ARG A 277 0.53 8.60 5.65
C ARG A 277 -0.65 9.29 4.98
N THR A 278 -0.50 9.57 3.70
CA THR A 278 -1.60 9.97 2.82
C THR A 278 -2.15 8.75 2.07
N GLY A 279 -3.29 8.88 1.46
CA GLY A 279 -3.97 7.86 0.66
C GLY A 279 -5.47 8.06 0.71
N CYS A 280 -6.26 7.02 0.40
CA CYS A 280 -7.71 7.16 0.52
C CYS A 280 -8.10 7.47 1.97
N VAL A 281 -8.87 8.54 2.18
CA VAL A 281 -9.38 8.98 3.48
C VAL A 281 -10.19 7.85 4.14
N GLY A 282 -9.90 7.56 5.40
CA GLY A 282 -10.60 6.52 6.16
C GLY A 282 -10.40 5.10 5.64
N CYS A 283 -9.29 4.81 4.96
CA CYS A 283 -9.05 3.48 4.40
C CYS A 283 -8.99 2.39 5.49
N PRO A 284 -9.89 1.38 5.50
CA PRO A 284 -9.92 0.33 6.52
C PRO A 284 -8.66 -0.54 6.60
N PHE A 285 -7.80 -0.48 5.60
CA PHE A 285 -6.51 -1.17 5.62
C PHE A 285 -5.44 -0.46 6.45
N SER A 286 -5.76 0.72 7.03
CA SER A 286 -4.84 1.38 7.93
C SER A 286 -4.75 0.65 9.27
N LYS A 287 -3.52 0.47 9.76
CA LYS A 287 -3.28 -0.06 11.11
C LYS A 287 -3.74 0.90 12.21
N HIS A 288 -3.72 2.20 11.91
CA HIS A 288 -4.01 3.31 12.80
C HIS A 288 -5.37 3.95 12.53
N ILE A 289 -6.31 3.21 11.95
CA ILE A 289 -7.58 3.75 11.46
C ILE A 289 -8.36 4.56 12.50
N ASN A 290 -8.34 4.17 13.78
CA ASN A 290 -9.07 4.90 14.82
C ASN A 290 -8.44 6.28 15.10
N GLU A 291 -7.11 6.37 15.12
CA GLU A 291 -6.37 7.63 15.26
C GLU A 291 -6.60 8.51 14.02
N GLU A 292 -6.49 7.91 12.83
CA GLU A 292 -6.73 8.60 11.56
C GLU A 292 -8.17 9.11 11.46
N LEU A 293 -9.18 8.35 11.88
CA LEU A 293 -10.58 8.79 11.85
C LEU A 293 -10.83 10.00 12.76
N ALA A 294 -10.21 10.04 13.94
CA ALA A 294 -10.32 11.21 14.83
C ALA A 294 -9.72 12.47 14.18
N ILE A 295 -8.55 12.35 13.56
CA ILE A 295 -7.91 13.44 12.81
C ILE A 295 -8.77 13.87 11.62
N ILE A 296 -9.34 12.92 10.89
CA ILE A 296 -10.20 13.22 9.73
C ILE A 296 -11.50 13.93 10.17
N GLU A 297 -12.09 13.52 11.30
CA GLU A 297 -13.28 14.15 11.86
C GLU A 297 -13.03 15.61 12.21
N GLU A 298 -11.85 15.91 12.77
CA GLU A 298 -11.44 17.27 13.17
C GLU A 298 -11.13 18.16 11.97
N HIS A 299 -10.32 17.67 11.01
CA HIS A 299 -9.79 18.48 9.92
C HIS A 299 -10.61 18.42 8.62
N GLU A 300 -11.31 17.30 8.37
CA GLU A 300 -12.04 17.03 7.11
C GLU A 300 -13.42 16.39 7.39
N PRO A 301 -14.33 17.07 8.13
CA PRO A 301 -15.57 16.45 8.63
C PRO A 301 -16.48 15.92 7.52
N ASN A 302 -16.47 16.50 6.32
CA ASN A 302 -17.25 16.00 5.19
C ASN A 302 -16.68 14.69 4.63
N LEU A 303 -15.35 14.58 4.57
CA LEU A 303 -14.68 13.35 4.17
C LEU A 303 -14.80 12.25 5.24
N TYR A 304 -14.81 12.62 6.52
CA TYR A 304 -15.14 11.71 7.61
C TYR A 304 -16.52 11.07 7.42
N LYS A 305 -17.56 11.91 7.22
CA LYS A 305 -18.93 11.43 6.96
C LYS A 305 -18.98 10.50 5.74
N ALA A 306 -18.28 10.86 4.66
CA ALA A 306 -18.20 10.04 3.44
C ALA A 306 -17.51 8.70 3.74
N ALA A 307 -16.39 8.70 4.45
CA ALA A 307 -15.66 7.49 4.83
C ALA A 307 -16.49 6.56 5.72
N VAL A 308 -17.19 7.10 6.72
CA VAL A 308 -18.08 6.34 7.60
C VAL A 308 -19.24 5.74 6.81
N ASN A 309 -19.86 6.49 5.89
CA ASN A 309 -20.93 5.96 5.04
C ASN A 309 -20.45 4.82 4.12
N ILE A 310 -19.21 4.91 3.62
CA ILE A 310 -18.65 3.91 2.69
C ILE A 310 -18.14 2.67 3.44
N PHE A 311 -17.45 2.89 4.57
CA PHE A 311 -16.67 1.86 5.24
C PHE A 311 -17.17 1.51 6.65
N GLY A 312 -18.27 2.07 7.14
CA GLY A 312 -18.77 1.90 8.50
C GLY A 312 -18.83 0.43 8.95
N LYS A 313 -19.44 -0.44 8.13
CA LYS A 313 -19.49 -1.90 8.40
C LYS A 313 -18.08 -2.51 8.53
N SER A 314 -17.10 -2.03 7.76
CA SER A 314 -15.70 -2.49 7.88
C SER A 314 -15.11 -2.08 9.23
N TYR A 315 -15.36 -0.85 9.69
CA TYR A 315 -14.90 -0.38 10.98
C TYR A 315 -15.52 -1.17 12.13
N GLU A 316 -16.84 -1.38 12.09
CA GLU A 316 -17.58 -2.17 13.08
C GLU A 316 -17.05 -3.61 13.17
N TYR A 317 -16.90 -4.29 12.02
CA TYR A 317 -16.41 -5.66 11.98
C TYR A 317 -14.95 -5.78 12.44
N THR A 318 -14.11 -4.81 12.09
CA THR A 318 -12.73 -4.73 12.57
C THR A 318 -12.67 -4.45 14.07
N ALA A 319 -13.53 -3.58 14.60
CA ALA A 319 -13.63 -3.32 16.05
C ALA A 319 -14.07 -4.58 16.80
N LYS A 320 -15.06 -5.30 16.28
CA LYS A 320 -15.52 -6.58 16.83
C LYS A 320 -14.39 -7.62 16.88
N TYR A 321 -13.61 -7.75 15.82
CA TYR A 321 -12.43 -8.62 15.83
C TYR A 321 -11.39 -8.19 16.84
N ARG A 322 -11.07 -6.90 16.95
CA ARG A 322 -10.11 -6.39 17.93
C ARG A 322 -10.54 -6.64 19.37
N ALA A 323 -11.83 -6.49 19.67
CA ALA A 323 -12.42 -6.82 20.98
C ALA A 323 -12.28 -8.32 21.28
N PHE A 324 -12.65 -9.18 20.33
CA PHE A 324 -12.49 -10.62 20.43
C PHE A 324 -11.03 -11.03 20.72
N VAL A 325 -10.07 -10.45 20.03
CA VAL A 325 -8.63 -10.71 20.28
C VAL A 325 -8.21 -10.31 21.71
N LYS A 326 -8.75 -9.21 22.24
CA LYS A 326 -8.47 -8.80 23.64
C LYS A 326 -9.02 -9.82 24.62
N GLU A 327 -10.24 -10.26 24.43
CA GLU A 327 -10.91 -11.27 25.28
C GLU A 327 -10.16 -12.60 25.26
N MET A 328 -9.82 -13.10 24.08
CA MET A 328 -9.08 -14.37 23.93
C MET A 328 -7.70 -14.32 24.57
N LYS A 329 -7.00 -13.18 24.51
CA LYS A 329 -5.71 -13.00 25.20
C LYS A 329 -5.84 -13.05 26.72
N VAL A 330 -6.95 -12.57 27.29
CA VAL A 330 -7.21 -12.68 28.73
C VAL A 330 -7.43 -14.14 29.10
N LYS A 331 -8.31 -14.83 28.38
CA LYS A 331 -8.58 -16.27 28.59
C LYS A 331 -7.32 -17.14 28.54
N GLU A 332 -6.44 -16.92 27.54
CA GLU A 332 -5.15 -17.64 27.45
C GLU A 332 -4.24 -17.38 28.65
N LYS A 333 -4.21 -16.13 29.18
CA LYS A 333 -3.42 -15.81 30.37
C LYS A 333 -3.97 -16.48 31.64
N GLU A 334 -5.28 -16.54 31.77
CA GLU A 334 -5.94 -17.22 32.91
C GLU A 334 -5.73 -18.72 32.86
N GLN A 335 -5.81 -19.33 31.67
CA GLN A 335 -5.52 -20.76 31.49
C GLN A 335 -4.09 -21.09 31.90
N LYS A 336 -3.12 -20.35 31.39
CA LYS A 336 -1.69 -20.55 31.76
C LYS A 336 -1.40 -20.37 33.23
N LYS A 337 -2.20 -19.60 33.99
CA LYS A 337 -2.06 -19.45 35.43
C LYS A 337 -2.67 -20.64 36.22
N LYS A 338 -3.61 -21.36 35.60
CA LYS A 338 -4.23 -22.55 36.21
C LYS A 338 -3.41 -23.82 35.97
N ASP A 339 -2.59 -23.80 34.91
CA ASP A 339 -1.74 -24.93 34.50
C ASP A 339 -0.33 -24.90 35.17
N VAL A 340 -0.06 -23.88 36.02
CA VAL A 340 1.14 -23.70 36.87
C VAL A 340 0.76 -23.88 38.35
#